data_e3b63cfe6197dbf2e3c8e2d29d0be554
#
_entry.id   e3b63cfe6197dbf2e3c8e2d29d0be554
#
_cell.length_a   1.000
_cell.length_b   1.000
_cell.length_c   1.000
_cell.angle_alpha   90.00
_cell.angle_beta   90.00
_cell.angle_gamma   90.00
#
_symmetry.space_group_name_H-M   'P 1'
#
loop_
_entity.id
_entity.type
_entity.pdbx_description
1 polymer ?
#
loop_
_entity_poly.entity_id
_entity_poly.type
_entity_poly.pdbx_seq_one_letter_code
_entity_poly.pdbx_strand_id
1 'polypeptide(L)'
;MARIFENLNHENKLKVKQALTQLIMPNVDSAEYRMAFSELGSELGILITEKYPDLGNVLLVCASEDADWLAKGLIDSLHHNIGLAVLWSNRITICQDPKIEVSEINKSYVDMEGDTCDTMIVVKSIISTSCVVKSQLNYLVKRVNPQKIIIAAPVMFVSAKESLMNEFPASVSSKFKFLTFAIDDVRDDKGVVLPGVGGMVYPKLGLGNQVEKNSYMPQIVRDRVFASSRA
;
A
#
# COMPACT_ATOMS: atom_id res chain seq x y z
N MET A 1 2.23 -24.47 -7.07
CA MET A 1 2.47 -23.05 -7.43
C MET A 1 3.37 -22.47 -6.37
N ALA A 2 4.48 -21.93 -6.76
CA ALA A 2 5.46 -21.46 -5.78
C ALA A 2 5.42 -19.94 -5.75
N ARG A 3 4.92 -19.39 -4.62
CA ARG A 3 5.17 -18.00 -4.27
C ARG A 3 6.67 -17.74 -4.30
N ILE A 4 7.11 -16.74 -5.07
CA ILE A 4 8.50 -16.31 -5.12
C ILE A 4 8.71 -15.28 -4.01
N PHE A 5 9.70 -15.50 -3.16
CA PHE A 5 10.05 -14.56 -2.11
C PHE A 5 11.20 -13.67 -2.56
N GLU A 6 11.08 -12.37 -2.27
CA GLU A 6 12.09 -11.36 -2.56
C GLU A 6 12.43 -10.55 -1.29
N ASN A 7 13.60 -9.92 -1.29
CA ASN A 7 14.05 -9.02 -0.22
C ASN A 7 14.01 -9.63 1.19
N LEU A 8 14.19 -10.95 1.29
CA LEU A 8 14.33 -11.65 2.56
C LEU A 8 15.82 -11.83 2.89
N ASN A 9 16.19 -11.37 4.09
CA ASN A 9 17.50 -11.60 4.69
C ASN A 9 17.37 -12.52 5.90
N HIS A 10 18.45 -12.73 6.65
CA HIS A 10 18.46 -13.62 7.83
C HIS A 10 17.55 -13.08 8.94
N GLU A 11 17.44 -11.77 9.10
CA GLU A 11 16.73 -11.13 10.22
C GLU A 11 15.21 -11.09 9.98
N ASN A 12 14.76 -10.72 8.77
CA ASN A 12 13.35 -10.54 8.45
C ASN A 12 12.62 -11.81 7.97
N LYS A 13 13.37 -12.82 7.48
CA LYS A 13 12.80 -13.97 6.77
C LYS A 13 11.73 -14.72 7.58
N LEU A 14 11.97 -14.93 8.87
CA LEU A 14 11.03 -15.69 9.71
C LEU A 14 9.75 -14.89 9.94
N LYS A 15 9.87 -13.63 10.35
CA LYS A 15 8.77 -12.73 10.65
C LYS A 15 7.88 -12.51 9.40
N VAL A 16 8.49 -12.17 8.27
CA VAL A 16 7.76 -11.95 7.01
C VAL A 16 7.02 -13.21 6.58
N LYS A 17 7.65 -14.38 6.63
CA LYS A 17 6.99 -15.64 6.24
C LYS A 17 5.86 -16.01 7.19
N GLN A 18 6.03 -15.82 8.50
CA GLN A 18 4.98 -16.05 9.49
C GLN A 18 3.78 -15.11 9.26
N ALA A 19 4.02 -13.82 9.10
CA ALA A 19 2.97 -12.84 8.84
C ALA A 19 2.24 -13.13 7.53
N LEU A 20 2.96 -13.42 6.44
CA LEU A 20 2.34 -13.79 5.15
C LEU A 20 1.54 -15.09 5.25
N THR A 21 1.98 -16.07 6.04
CA THR A 21 1.25 -17.32 6.29
C THR A 21 -0.03 -17.04 7.07
N GLN A 22 0.04 -16.19 8.10
CA GLN A 22 -1.13 -15.81 8.90
C GLN A 22 -2.21 -15.14 8.08
N LEU A 23 -1.86 -14.26 7.14
CA LEU A 23 -2.84 -13.59 6.26
C LEU A 23 -3.68 -14.56 5.42
N ILE A 24 -3.15 -15.74 5.08
CA ILE A 24 -3.82 -16.73 4.23
C ILE A 24 -4.52 -17.85 5.01
N MET A 25 -4.43 -17.85 6.35
CA MET A 25 -5.13 -18.85 7.17
C MET A 25 -6.66 -18.72 7.02
N PRO A 26 -7.39 -19.84 6.86
CA PRO A 26 -8.84 -19.80 6.65
C PRO A 26 -9.61 -19.14 7.79
N ASN A 27 -9.15 -19.34 9.02
CA ASN A 27 -9.83 -18.91 10.25
C ASN A 27 -9.07 -17.79 10.99
N VAL A 28 -8.26 -17.00 10.28
CA VAL A 28 -7.60 -15.84 10.87
C VAL A 28 -8.65 -14.82 11.32
N ASP A 29 -8.60 -14.40 12.56
CA ASP A 29 -9.45 -13.33 13.05
C ASP A 29 -8.93 -11.95 12.62
N SER A 30 -9.78 -10.91 12.79
CA SER A 30 -9.40 -9.56 12.34
C SER A 30 -8.25 -8.97 13.15
N ALA A 31 -8.08 -9.33 14.41
CA ALA A 31 -6.97 -8.83 15.23
C ALA A 31 -5.64 -9.43 14.77
N GLU A 32 -5.60 -10.74 14.58
CA GLU A 32 -4.43 -11.43 14.02
C GLU A 32 -4.07 -10.95 12.62
N TYR A 33 -5.09 -10.73 11.76
CA TYR A 33 -4.90 -10.20 10.41
C TYR A 33 -4.30 -8.79 10.40
N ARG A 34 -4.76 -7.92 11.32
CA ARG A 34 -4.21 -6.58 11.54
C ARG A 34 -2.78 -6.63 12.03
N MET A 35 -2.46 -7.50 13.00
CA MET A 35 -1.12 -7.69 13.52
C MET A 35 -0.15 -8.13 12.42
N ALA A 36 -0.54 -9.07 11.57
CA ALA A 36 0.27 -9.51 10.44
C ALA A 36 0.56 -8.37 9.46
N PHE A 37 -0.41 -7.49 9.16
CA PHE A 37 -0.15 -6.31 8.34
C PHE A 37 0.74 -5.28 9.03
N SER A 38 0.61 -5.07 10.33
CA SER A 38 1.49 -4.17 11.08
C SER A 38 2.94 -4.65 11.05
N GLU A 39 3.16 -5.95 11.25
CA GLU A 39 4.49 -6.56 11.15
C GLU A 39 5.08 -6.41 9.73
N LEU A 40 4.28 -6.72 8.69
CA LEU A 40 4.72 -6.55 7.30
C LEU A 40 5.00 -5.08 6.94
N GLY A 41 4.25 -4.15 7.50
CA GLY A 41 4.50 -2.72 7.39
C GLY A 41 5.83 -2.33 8.01
N SER A 42 6.09 -2.79 9.22
CA SER A 42 7.34 -2.56 9.94
C SER A 42 8.55 -3.09 9.14
N GLU A 43 8.48 -4.32 8.67
CA GLU A 43 9.56 -4.91 7.86
C GLU A 43 9.76 -4.19 6.51
N LEU A 44 8.69 -3.66 5.89
CA LEU A 44 8.82 -2.79 4.70
C LEU A 44 9.53 -1.48 5.04
N GLY A 45 9.24 -0.87 6.18
CA GLY A 45 9.90 0.37 6.62
C GLY A 45 11.40 0.16 6.85
N ILE A 46 11.77 -0.93 7.52
CA ILE A 46 13.19 -1.33 7.71
C ILE A 46 13.87 -1.54 6.34
N LEU A 47 13.25 -2.30 5.45
CA LEU A 47 13.77 -2.57 4.10
C LEU A 47 13.96 -1.27 3.28
N ILE A 48 13.03 -0.32 3.39
CA ILE A 48 13.12 0.98 2.71
C ILE A 48 14.33 1.76 3.24
N THR A 49 14.51 1.82 4.55
CA THR A 49 15.63 2.53 5.18
C THR A 49 16.98 1.90 4.79
N GLU A 50 17.08 0.58 4.77
CA GLU A 50 18.29 -0.13 4.36
C GLU A 50 18.66 0.16 2.88
N LYS A 51 17.66 0.12 1.98
CA LYS A 51 17.90 0.31 0.55
C LYS A 51 18.03 1.77 0.13
N TYR A 52 17.41 2.67 0.86
CA TYR A 52 17.35 4.10 0.55
C TYR A 52 17.60 4.92 1.82
N PRO A 53 18.85 5.01 2.30
CA PRO A 53 19.17 5.70 3.54
C PRO A 53 18.91 7.21 3.49
N ASP A 54 18.89 7.79 2.28
CA ASP A 54 18.53 9.19 2.05
C ASP A 54 17.18 9.25 1.33
N LEU A 55 16.15 9.59 2.09
CA LEU A 55 14.78 9.74 1.60
C LEU A 55 14.37 11.21 1.42
N GLY A 56 15.08 12.15 2.04
CA GLY A 56 14.68 13.56 2.09
C GLY A 56 13.30 13.76 2.73
N ASN A 57 12.52 14.70 2.21
CA ASN A 57 11.13 14.93 2.65
C ASN A 57 10.22 13.83 2.10
N VAL A 58 9.61 13.06 2.99
CA VAL A 58 8.82 11.88 2.63
C VAL A 58 7.33 12.17 2.69
N LEU A 59 6.60 11.78 1.65
CA LEU A 59 5.15 11.65 1.67
C LEU A 59 4.76 10.17 1.53
N LEU A 60 4.16 9.60 2.59
CA LEU A 60 3.59 8.26 2.52
C LEU A 60 2.14 8.33 2.07
N VAL A 61 1.81 7.52 1.07
CA VAL A 61 0.49 7.44 0.44
C VAL A 61 -0.09 6.05 0.64
N CYS A 62 -1.32 5.97 1.14
CA CYS A 62 -2.03 4.70 1.29
C CYS A 62 -3.53 4.84 1.05
N ALA A 63 -4.20 3.71 0.88
CA ALA A 63 -5.65 3.63 0.95
C ALA A 63 -6.12 3.63 2.41
N SER A 64 -7.37 4.05 2.64
CA SER A 64 -7.92 4.14 4.01
C SER A 64 -7.88 2.81 4.77
N GLU A 65 -8.09 1.69 4.08
CA GLU A 65 -8.01 0.35 4.66
C GLU A 65 -6.60 -0.09 5.06
N ASP A 66 -5.56 0.50 4.45
CA ASP A 66 -4.17 0.16 4.73
C ASP A 66 -3.53 1.06 5.82
N ALA A 67 -4.23 2.12 6.25
CA ALA A 67 -3.65 3.22 7.02
C ALA A 67 -3.22 2.82 8.45
N ASP A 68 -4.12 2.23 9.24
CA ASP A 68 -3.89 2.02 10.68
C ASP A 68 -3.01 0.80 11.01
N TRP A 69 -2.75 -0.05 10.04
CA TRP A 69 -1.95 -1.26 10.27
C TRP A 69 -0.71 -1.27 9.38
N LEU A 70 -0.85 -1.49 8.08
CA LEU A 70 0.29 -1.58 7.17
C LEU A 70 1.08 -0.27 7.10
N ALA A 71 0.41 0.85 6.81
CA ALA A 71 1.07 2.15 6.70
C ALA A 71 1.61 2.64 8.05
N LYS A 72 0.86 2.43 9.14
CA LYS A 72 1.33 2.77 10.50
C LYS A 72 2.58 1.99 10.88
N GLY A 73 2.61 0.66 10.68
CA GLY A 73 3.79 -0.17 10.92
C GLY A 73 5.01 0.33 10.14
N LEU A 74 4.80 0.72 8.87
CA LEU A 74 5.87 1.28 8.04
C LEU A 74 6.36 2.63 8.59
N ILE A 75 5.45 3.55 8.94
CA ILE A 75 5.79 4.87 9.51
C ILE A 75 6.61 4.71 10.79
N ASP A 76 6.18 3.84 11.70
CA ASP A 76 6.82 3.63 12.99
C ASP A 76 8.27 3.11 12.84
N SER A 77 8.62 2.53 11.70
CA SER A 77 9.94 1.96 11.41
C SER A 77 10.84 2.88 10.57
N LEU A 78 10.32 3.99 10.02
CA LEU A 78 11.11 4.87 9.15
C LEU A 78 11.93 5.93 9.90
N HIS A 79 11.67 6.21 11.17
CA HIS A 79 12.40 7.20 12.01
C HIS A 79 12.56 8.59 11.37
N HIS A 80 11.65 9.01 10.51
CA HIS A 80 11.63 10.30 9.80
C HIS A 80 10.36 11.07 10.11
N ASN A 81 10.40 12.39 9.95
CA ASN A 81 9.17 13.17 9.86
C ASN A 81 8.52 12.90 8.50
N ILE A 82 7.33 12.30 8.51
CA ILE A 82 6.68 11.76 7.33
C ILE A 82 5.33 12.43 7.15
N GLY A 83 5.15 13.14 6.03
CA GLY A 83 3.83 13.55 5.56
C GLY A 83 2.97 12.33 5.22
N LEU A 84 1.68 12.43 5.40
CA LEU A 84 0.74 11.34 5.17
C LEU A 84 -0.36 11.75 4.20
N ALA A 85 -0.60 10.91 3.19
CA ALA A 85 -1.76 11.00 2.33
C ALA A 85 -2.60 9.72 2.44
N VAL A 86 -3.82 9.85 2.93
CA VAL A 86 -4.80 8.76 3.00
C VAL A 86 -5.92 9.03 2.00
N LEU A 87 -6.17 8.07 1.12
CA LEU A 87 -7.11 8.20 0.03
C LEU A 87 -8.23 7.16 0.14
N TRP A 88 -9.49 7.62 0.13
CA TRP A 88 -10.67 6.76 0.05
C TRP A 88 -11.07 6.61 -1.41
N SER A 89 -11.20 5.40 -1.86
CA SER A 89 -11.55 5.13 -3.25
C SER A 89 -12.58 4.04 -3.41
N ASN A 90 -13.39 4.19 -4.46
CA ASN A 90 -14.32 3.19 -4.94
C ASN A 90 -13.82 2.59 -6.25
N ARG A 91 -13.92 1.26 -6.38
CA ARG A 91 -13.73 0.63 -7.67
C ARG A 91 -15.05 0.69 -8.44
N ILE A 92 -15.00 1.28 -9.62
CA ILE A 92 -16.14 1.43 -10.52
C ILE A 92 -15.82 0.70 -11.82
N THR A 93 -16.72 -0.15 -12.27
CA THR A 93 -16.65 -0.76 -13.60
C THR A 93 -17.29 0.19 -14.61
N ILE A 94 -16.49 0.73 -15.52
CA ILE A 94 -16.96 1.65 -16.57
C ILE A 94 -17.52 0.87 -17.76
N CYS A 95 -16.91 -0.27 -18.10
CA CYS A 95 -17.30 -1.13 -19.19
C CYS A 95 -17.18 -2.59 -18.77
N GLN A 96 -18.14 -3.43 -19.21
CA GLN A 96 -18.15 -4.86 -18.89
C GLN A 96 -17.37 -5.68 -19.92
N ASP A 97 -17.39 -5.26 -21.20
CA ASP A 97 -16.69 -5.94 -22.28
C ASP A 97 -16.09 -4.92 -23.27
N PRO A 98 -14.75 -4.74 -23.29
CA PRO A 98 -13.79 -5.32 -22.35
C PRO A 98 -13.99 -4.75 -20.94
N LYS A 99 -13.67 -5.55 -19.90
CA LYS A 99 -13.81 -5.10 -18.51
C LYS A 99 -12.83 -3.97 -18.19
N ILE A 100 -13.37 -2.77 -18.03
CA ILE A 100 -12.61 -1.56 -17.65
C ILE A 100 -13.04 -1.12 -16.26
N GLU A 101 -12.09 -1.16 -15.33
CA GLU A 101 -12.29 -0.70 -13.95
C GLU A 101 -11.41 0.51 -13.66
N VAL A 102 -11.95 1.46 -12.91
CA VAL A 102 -11.22 2.60 -12.36
C VAL A 102 -11.40 2.65 -10.85
N SER A 103 -10.45 3.25 -10.16
CA SER A 103 -10.54 3.51 -8.73
C SER A 103 -10.72 5.01 -8.53
N GLU A 104 -11.96 5.46 -8.38
CA GLU A 104 -12.29 6.86 -8.15
C GLU A 104 -11.93 7.25 -6.70
N ILE A 105 -11.19 8.35 -6.54
CA ILE A 105 -10.88 8.92 -5.22
C ILE A 105 -11.98 9.92 -4.88
N ASN A 106 -12.76 9.61 -3.84
CA ASN A 106 -13.90 10.42 -3.41
C ASN A 106 -13.66 11.19 -2.11
N LYS A 107 -12.60 10.84 -1.37
CA LYS A 107 -12.17 11.56 -0.17
C LYS A 107 -10.65 11.45 -0.03
N SER A 108 -10.02 12.50 0.48
CA SER A 108 -8.58 12.51 0.74
C SER A 108 -8.26 13.27 2.03
N TYR A 109 -7.24 12.80 2.71
CA TYR A 109 -6.50 13.51 3.74
C TYR A 109 -5.05 13.60 3.27
N VAL A 110 -4.48 14.79 3.31
CA VAL A 110 -3.07 15.01 2.94
C VAL A 110 -2.50 16.01 3.93
N ASP A 111 -1.50 15.60 4.69
CA ASP A 111 -0.64 16.48 5.44
C ASP A 111 0.80 16.30 4.94
N MET A 112 1.45 17.37 4.64
CA MET A 112 2.85 17.42 4.29
C MET A 112 3.39 18.76 4.75
N GLU A 113 4.48 18.74 5.51
CA GLU A 113 5.17 19.95 5.88
C GLU A 113 5.98 20.47 4.69
N GLY A 114 5.61 21.66 4.22
CA GLY A 114 6.26 22.33 3.07
C GLY A 114 5.74 21.85 1.70
N ASP A 115 6.23 22.55 0.66
CA ASP A 115 5.79 22.34 -0.73
C ASP A 115 6.65 21.32 -1.49
N THR A 116 7.65 20.72 -0.86
CA THR A 116 8.59 19.82 -1.53
C THR A 116 8.48 18.39 -1.01
N CYS A 117 8.42 17.44 -1.94
CA CYS A 117 8.47 16.01 -1.66
C CYS A 117 9.64 15.40 -2.43
N ASP A 118 10.66 14.91 -1.71
CA ASP A 118 11.79 14.22 -2.36
C ASP A 118 11.43 12.78 -2.67
N THR A 119 10.82 12.09 -1.71
CA THR A 119 10.42 10.70 -1.87
C THR A 119 8.94 10.50 -1.55
N MET A 120 8.19 10.00 -2.53
CA MET A 120 6.82 9.50 -2.33
C MET A 120 6.88 8.00 -2.11
N ILE A 121 6.31 7.52 -1.01
CA ILE A 121 6.17 6.09 -0.73
C ILE A 121 4.69 5.72 -0.88
N VAL A 122 4.34 4.91 -1.86
CA VAL A 122 2.99 4.37 -2.03
C VAL A 122 2.97 2.97 -1.45
N VAL A 123 2.21 2.77 -0.36
CA VAL A 123 2.07 1.46 0.28
C VAL A 123 0.69 0.88 0.06
N LYS A 124 0.62 -0.41 -0.29
CA LYS A 124 -0.62 -1.16 -0.50
C LYS A 124 -0.50 -2.59 0.03
N SER A 125 -1.54 -3.09 0.65
CA SER A 125 -1.62 -4.47 1.18
C SER A 125 -1.31 -5.54 0.13
N ILE A 126 -1.76 -5.33 -1.09
CA ILE A 126 -1.45 -6.16 -2.25
C ILE A 126 -1.56 -5.33 -3.52
N ILE A 127 -0.64 -5.51 -4.45
CA ILE A 127 -0.73 -4.95 -5.79
C ILE A 127 -1.03 -6.09 -6.78
N SER A 128 -2.31 -6.27 -7.08
CA SER A 128 -2.81 -7.26 -8.05
C SER A 128 -2.92 -6.64 -9.44
N THR A 129 -3.71 -5.57 -9.54
CA THR A 129 -3.81 -4.71 -10.72
C THR A 129 -3.21 -3.36 -10.38
N SER A 130 -2.80 -2.58 -11.37
CA SER A 130 -2.28 -1.22 -11.17
C SER A 130 -3.35 -0.21 -10.70
N CYS A 131 -4.63 -0.54 -10.78
CA CYS A 131 -5.77 0.38 -10.72
C CYS A 131 -5.74 1.35 -9.52
N VAL A 132 -5.64 0.85 -8.27
CA VAL A 132 -5.64 1.71 -7.07
C VAL A 132 -4.37 2.54 -7.00
N VAL A 133 -3.21 1.94 -7.18
CA VAL A 133 -1.91 2.64 -7.14
C VAL A 133 -1.82 3.68 -8.25
N LYS A 134 -2.31 3.37 -9.46
CA LYS A 134 -2.43 4.32 -10.57
C LYS A 134 -3.27 5.53 -10.18
N SER A 135 -4.43 5.33 -9.57
CA SER A 135 -5.30 6.44 -9.15
C SER A 135 -4.63 7.30 -8.08
N GLN A 136 -3.96 6.69 -7.10
CA GLN A 136 -3.22 7.40 -6.06
C GLN A 136 -2.08 8.24 -6.65
N LEU A 137 -1.30 7.66 -7.55
CA LEU A 137 -0.22 8.37 -8.24
C LEU A 137 -0.74 9.51 -9.12
N ASN A 138 -1.79 9.28 -9.92
CA ASN A 138 -2.40 10.33 -10.75
C ASN A 138 -2.93 11.49 -9.91
N TYR A 139 -3.44 11.21 -8.72
CA TYR A 139 -3.96 12.22 -7.81
C TYR A 139 -2.87 13.11 -7.22
N LEU A 140 -1.67 12.56 -6.93
CA LEU A 140 -0.63 13.23 -6.15
C LEU A 140 0.61 13.63 -6.94
N VAL A 141 1.03 12.83 -7.94
CA VAL A 141 2.35 12.99 -8.57
C VAL A 141 2.59 14.39 -9.16
N LYS A 142 1.55 15.01 -9.74
CA LYS A 142 1.65 16.37 -10.28
C LYS A 142 1.64 17.46 -9.23
N ARG A 143 1.09 17.17 -8.05
CA ARG A 143 0.96 18.13 -6.94
C ARG A 143 2.26 18.25 -6.16
N VAL A 144 2.92 17.11 -5.91
CA VAL A 144 4.12 17.06 -5.05
C VAL A 144 5.42 16.84 -5.83
N ASN A 145 5.34 16.48 -7.12
CA ASN A 145 6.46 16.29 -8.05
C ASN A 145 7.69 15.58 -7.44
N PRO A 146 7.57 14.37 -6.88
CA PRO A 146 8.64 13.71 -6.18
C PRO A 146 9.81 13.35 -7.11
N GLN A 147 11.02 13.31 -6.57
CA GLN A 147 12.20 12.85 -7.31
C GLN A 147 12.26 11.31 -7.37
N LYS A 148 11.79 10.64 -6.31
CA LYS A 148 11.77 9.19 -6.16
C LYS A 148 10.35 8.73 -5.77
N ILE A 149 9.90 7.62 -6.34
CA ILE A 149 8.61 7.02 -6.01
C ILE A 149 8.84 5.55 -5.65
N ILE A 150 8.68 5.23 -4.37
CA ILE A 150 8.80 3.85 -3.86
C ILE A 150 7.40 3.25 -3.80
N ILE A 151 7.18 2.16 -4.51
CA ILE A 151 5.93 1.43 -4.55
C ILE A 151 6.15 0.13 -3.77
N ALA A 152 5.57 0.07 -2.57
CA ALA A 152 5.81 -0.99 -1.61
C ALA A 152 4.52 -1.79 -1.34
N ALA A 153 4.63 -3.11 -1.34
CA ALA A 153 3.55 -4.00 -0.95
C ALA A 153 4.11 -5.32 -0.40
N PRO A 154 3.50 -5.93 0.63
CA PRO A 154 3.90 -7.25 1.07
C PRO A 154 3.83 -8.30 -0.05
N VAL A 155 2.83 -8.19 -0.92
CA VAL A 155 2.60 -9.10 -2.05
C VAL A 155 2.35 -8.31 -3.32
N MET A 156 2.98 -8.72 -4.42
CA MET A 156 2.69 -8.21 -5.77
C MET A 156 2.35 -9.37 -6.70
N PHE A 157 1.43 -9.12 -7.63
CA PHE A 157 1.20 -10.03 -8.74
C PHE A 157 2.32 -9.88 -9.78
N VAL A 158 2.71 -10.96 -10.42
CA VAL A 158 3.87 -11.01 -11.31
C VAL A 158 3.88 -9.92 -12.38
N SER A 159 2.74 -9.59 -12.99
CA SER A 159 2.65 -8.53 -14.01
C SER A 159 2.43 -7.12 -13.46
N ALA A 160 2.26 -6.95 -12.13
CA ALA A 160 1.85 -5.67 -11.54
C ALA A 160 2.87 -4.55 -11.79
N LYS A 161 4.16 -4.87 -11.70
CA LYS A 161 5.25 -3.91 -11.97
C LYS A 161 5.22 -3.42 -13.40
N GLU A 162 5.21 -4.33 -14.37
CA GLU A 162 5.19 -3.99 -15.79
C GLU A 162 3.91 -3.23 -16.16
N SER A 163 2.75 -3.70 -15.70
CA SER A 163 1.48 -3.02 -15.91
C SER A 163 1.54 -1.57 -15.41
N LEU A 164 2.06 -1.34 -14.20
CA LEU A 164 2.13 0.01 -13.65
C LEU A 164 3.14 0.89 -14.39
N MET A 165 4.29 0.36 -14.81
CA MET A 165 5.29 1.08 -15.61
C MET A 165 4.70 1.57 -16.93
N ASN A 166 3.88 0.75 -17.60
CA ASN A 166 3.26 1.06 -18.89
C ASN A 166 2.11 2.07 -18.79
N GLU A 167 1.56 2.29 -17.60
CA GLU A 167 0.47 3.25 -17.36
C GLU A 167 0.94 4.72 -17.25
N PHE A 168 2.24 4.95 -17.15
CA PHE A 168 2.80 6.29 -16.95
C PHE A 168 3.86 6.63 -18.00
N PRO A 169 3.97 7.93 -18.38
CA PRO A 169 5.05 8.36 -19.25
C PRO A 169 6.43 8.13 -18.59
N ALA A 170 7.47 7.97 -19.39
CA ALA A 170 8.83 7.69 -18.93
C ALA A 170 9.35 8.70 -17.90
N SER A 171 8.93 9.98 -17.99
CA SER A 171 9.28 11.02 -17.02
C SER A 171 8.79 10.76 -15.60
N VAL A 172 7.76 9.92 -15.44
CA VAL A 172 7.22 9.50 -14.15
C VAL A 172 7.68 8.08 -13.81
N SER A 173 7.49 7.13 -14.73
CA SER A 173 7.79 5.73 -14.46
C SER A 173 9.29 5.45 -14.22
N SER A 174 10.21 6.26 -14.76
CA SER A 174 11.65 6.18 -14.44
C SER A 174 11.98 6.43 -12.97
N LYS A 175 11.10 7.11 -12.23
CA LYS A 175 11.24 7.37 -10.80
C LYS A 175 10.79 6.18 -9.92
N PHE A 176 10.11 5.17 -10.49
CA PHE A 176 9.55 4.05 -9.74
C PHE A 176 10.62 3.09 -9.21
N LYS A 177 10.48 2.75 -7.95
CA LYS A 177 11.24 1.70 -7.24
C LYS A 177 10.22 0.76 -6.60
N PHE A 178 10.31 -0.53 -6.91
CA PHE A 178 9.36 -1.52 -6.40
C PHE A 178 9.98 -2.33 -5.27
N LEU A 179 9.23 -2.50 -4.19
CA LEU A 179 9.62 -3.31 -3.04
C LEU A 179 8.48 -4.25 -2.66
N THR A 180 8.79 -5.54 -2.57
CA THR A 180 7.84 -6.57 -2.14
C THR A 180 8.57 -7.71 -1.45
N PHE A 181 7.86 -8.48 -0.63
CA PHE A 181 8.38 -9.70 -0.01
C PHE A 181 7.97 -10.95 -0.77
N ALA A 182 6.86 -10.88 -1.51
CA ALA A 182 6.37 -12.02 -2.26
C ALA A 182 5.78 -11.62 -3.61
N ILE A 183 6.06 -12.45 -4.61
CA ILE A 183 5.45 -12.38 -5.94
C ILE A 183 4.61 -13.64 -6.14
N ASP A 184 3.34 -13.45 -6.49
CA ASP A 184 2.40 -14.50 -6.84
C ASP A 184 2.01 -14.41 -8.31
N ASP A 185 1.81 -15.54 -8.99
CA ASP A 185 1.59 -15.62 -10.43
C ASP A 185 0.22 -16.18 -10.82
N VAL A 186 -0.62 -16.52 -9.82
CA VAL A 186 -1.92 -17.16 -10.05
C VAL A 186 -3.06 -16.29 -9.56
N ARG A 187 -4.17 -16.33 -10.29
CA ARG A 187 -5.46 -15.77 -9.90
C ARG A 187 -6.55 -16.81 -9.98
N ASP A 188 -7.55 -16.71 -9.11
CA ASP A 188 -8.78 -17.47 -9.25
C ASP A 188 -9.70 -16.90 -10.35
N ASP A 189 -10.84 -17.56 -10.57
CA ASP A 189 -11.85 -17.17 -11.56
C ASP A 189 -12.46 -15.78 -11.31
N LYS A 190 -12.32 -15.26 -10.08
CA LYS A 190 -12.78 -13.92 -9.68
C LYS A 190 -11.65 -12.86 -9.80
N GLY A 191 -10.46 -13.28 -10.23
CA GLY A 191 -9.29 -12.40 -10.36
C GLY A 191 -8.55 -12.11 -9.05
N VAL A 192 -8.85 -12.86 -7.98
CA VAL A 192 -8.12 -12.77 -6.71
C VAL A 192 -6.79 -13.47 -6.82
N VAL A 193 -5.72 -12.80 -6.41
CA VAL A 193 -4.35 -13.36 -6.41
C VAL A 193 -4.23 -14.46 -5.37
N LEU A 194 -3.66 -15.59 -5.75
CA LEU A 194 -3.44 -16.75 -4.90
C LEU A 194 -1.95 -17.08 -4.73
N PRO A 195 -1.50 -17.33 -3.49
CA PRO A 195 -2.26 -17.24 -2.24
C PRO A 195 -2.57 -15.80 -1.80
N GLY A 196 -1.91 -14.80 -2.40
CA GLY A 196 -2.12 -13.38 -2.15
C GLY A 196 -1.99 -13.00 -0.67
N VAL A 197 -2.99 -12.27 -0.18
CA VAL A 197 -3.17 -11.92 1.23
C VAL A 197 -4.44 -12.58 1.81
N GLY A 198 -4.85 -13.70 1.21
CA GLY A 198 -6.01 -14.47 1.66
C GLY A 198 -7.37 -13.92 1.23
N GLY A 199 -7.45 -13.14 0.14
CA GLY A 199 -8.69 -12.60 -0.42
C GLY A 199 -8.87 -11.10 -0.20
N MET A 200 -10.13 -10.65 -0.06
CA MET A 200 -10.43 -9.23 0.14
C MET A 200 -9.95 -8.74 1.50
N VAL A 201 -9.20 -7.64 1.49
CA VAL A 201 -8.49 -7.12 2.66
C VAL A 201 -9.45 -6.49 3.68
N TYR A 202 -10.32 -5.57 3.24
CA TYR A 202 -11.11 -4.76 4.18
C TYR A 202 -12.12 -5.56 5.02
N PRO A 203 -12.82 -6.62 4.53
CA PRO A 203 -13.64 -7.46 5.40
C PRO A 203 -12.81 -8.21 6.46
N LYS A 204 -11.65 -8.73 6.08
CA LYS A 204 -10.73 -9.42 7.00
C LYS A 204 -10.14 -8.48 8.05
N LEU A 205 -9.95 -7.21 7.70
CA LEU A 205 -9.57 -6.16 8.67
C LEU A 205 -10.73 -5.77 9.62
N GLY A 206 -11.92 -6.34 9.45
CA GLY A 206 -13.10 -5.97 10.24
C GLY A 206 -13.70 -4.62 9.82
N LEU A 207 -13.43 -4.15 8.60
CA LEU A 207 -13.97 -2.91 8.04
C LEU A 207 -15.27 -3.16 7.24
N GLY A 208 -15.84 -4.37 7.33
CA GLY A 208 -17.11 -4.74 6.73
C GLY A 208 -17.08 -4.74 5.20
N ASN A 209 -18.10 -4.17 4.58
CA ASN A 209 -18.23 -4.06 3.14
C ASN A 209 -17.62 -2.77 2.57
N GLN A 210 -17.76 -2.53 1.26
CA GLN A 210 -17.21 -1.35 0.58
C GLN A 210 -17.75 -0.03 1.14
N VAL A 211 -19.02 0.02 1.54
CA VAL A 211 -19.65 1.25 2.08
C VAL A 211 -19.10 1.54 3.48
N GLU A 212 -19.03 0.52 4.32
CA GLU A 212 -18.49 0.64 5.68
C GLU A 212 -17.02 1.02 5.66
N LYS A 213 -16.21 0.40 4.79
CA LYS A 213 -14.81 0.78 4.55
C LYS A 213 -14.68 2.25 4.16
N ASN A 214 -15.56 2.77 3.30
CA ASN A 214 -15.49 4.17 2.88
C ASN A 214 -15.94 5.15 3.97
N SER A 215 -16.74 4.70 4.93
CA SER A 215 -17.10 5.46 6.12
C SER A 215 -16.02 5.43 7.21
N TYR A 216 -15.11 4.48 7.12
CA TYR A 216 -14.03 4.33 8.08
C TYR A 216 -13.08 5.53 8.07
N MET A 217 -12.85 6.10 9.25
CA MET A 217 -11.86 7.15 9.47
C MET A 217 -10.69 6.54 10.24
N PRO A 218 -9.53 6.36 9.60
CA PRO A 218 -8.36 5.80 10.25
C PRO A 218 -7.95 6.57 11.48
N GLN A 219 -7.51 5.86 12.52
CA GLN A 219 -7.08 6.45 13.77
C GLN A 219 -5.86 7.37 13.58
N ILE A 220 -4.91 6.95 12.73
CA ILE A 220 -3.73 7.77 12.40
C ILE A 220 -4.11 9.13 11.79
N VAL A 221 -5.19 9.22 11.02
CA VAL A 221 -5.71 10.49 10.49
C VAL A 221 -6.31 11.32 11.60
N ARG A 222 -7.12 10.72 12.49
CA ARG A 222 -7.71 11.41 13.64
C ARG A 222 -6.63 12.02 14.52
N ASP A 223 -5.61 11.25 14.87
CA ASP A 223 -4.52 11.69 15.74
C ASP A 223 -3.78 12.90 15.15
N ARG A 224 -3.52 12.90 13.84
CA ARG A 224 -2.85 13.99 13.14
C ARG A 224 -3.71 15.25 13.05
N VAL A 225 -5.00 15.11 12.75
CA VAL A 225 -5.95 16.25 12.75
C VAL A 225 -6.03 16.88 14.13
N PHE A 226 -6.11 16.08 15.21
CA PHE A 226 -6.15 16.60 16.56
C PHE A 226 -4.84 17.26 16.99
N ALA A 227 -3.69 16.73 16.58
CA ALA A 227 -2.40 17.35 16.85
C ALA A 227 -2.28 18.72 16.18
N SER A 228 -2.65 18.82 14.91
CA SER A 228 -2.62 20.10 14.15
C SER A 228 -3.59 21.15 14.68
N SER A 229 -4.67 20.74 15.38
CA SER A 229 -5.64 21.68 15.96
C SER A 229 -5.18 22.32 17.28
N ARG A 230 -4.06 21.84 17.84
CA ARG A 230 -3.50 22.31 19.12
C ARG A 230 -2.18 23.08 18.96
N ALA A 231 -1.64 23.13 17.76
CA ALA A 231 -0.46 23.90 17.38
C ALA A 231 -0.85 25.26 16.79
#